data_1f4461dcb376545393e19c42834ded6c
#
_entry.id   1f4461dcb376545393e19c42834ded6c
#
_cell.length_a   1.000
_cell.length_b   1.000
_cell.length_c   1.000
_cell.angle_alpha   90.00
_cell.angle_beta   90.00
_cell.angle_gamma   90.00
#
_symmetry.space_group_name_H-M   'P 1'
#
loop_
_entity.id
_entity.type
_entity.pdbx_description
1 polymer ?
#
loop_
_entity_poly.entity_id
_entity_poly.type
_entity_poly.pdbx_seq_one_letter_code
_entity_poly.pdbx_strand_id
1 'polypeptide(L)'
;MDEVGIKSIDTKEDFMKYMKAVSKDGRFGYGGSWEKTYAFNELAQFVNMFGGDYFDWTKEENKEAVQFLHDLVADKETSIEQIADKYDQMNPKINDGKYGCWFMWGLGTDYAKADMLGADKIHMEMVPDFSGKGERAIFTDSWNYVLNKASKNKDAAVKFLQYMAGEGGMEASYKAFDRYPARKDVAEKVVPDTDPAKEMYSQYAEECNVQGRPMVAQTMEFISDMGTIFQSCMKDEITVDEFCEKAQEIVATYQ
;
A
#
# COMPACT_ATOMS: atom_id res chain seq x y z
N MET A 1 13.88 9.18 10.39
CA MET A 1 13.50 9.10 11.80
C MET A 1 14.59 9.68 12.68
N ASP A 2 15.82 9.24 12.59
CA ASP A 2 16.95 9.74 13.41
C ASP A 2 17.16 11.25 13.30
N GLU A 3 17.05 11.82 12.10
CA GLU A 3 17.17 13.26 11.84
C GLU A 3 16.20 14.13 12.65
N VAL A 4 15.04 13.58 12.99
CA VAL A 4 13.97 14.28 13.74
C VAL A 4 13.79 13.74 15.17
N GLY A 5 14.63 12.79 15.59
CA GLY A 5 14.64 12.23 16.93
C GLY A 5 13.41 11.36 17.28
N ILE A 6 12.74 10.81 16.27
CA ILE A 6 11.60 9.90 16.42
C ILE A 6 12.11 8.47 16.31
N LYS A 7 11.80 7.62 17.30
CA LYS A 7 12.33 6.27 17.40
C LYS A 7 11.43 5.20 16.81
N SER A 8 10.11 5.40 16.85
CA SER A 8 9.10 4.50 16.30
C SER A 8 7.86 5.30 15.87
N ILE A 9 7.06 4.71 15.01
CA ILE A 9 5.77 5.28 14.54
C ILE A 9 4.71 4.20 14.82
N ASP A 10 4.23 4.15 16.06
CA ASP A 10 3.33 3.09 16.52
C ASP A 10 1.85 3.50 16.45
N THR A 11 1.58 4.79 16.53
CA THR A 11 0.23 5.35 16.58
C THR A 11 0.00 6.40 15.49
N LYS A 12 -1.26 6.78 15.29
CA LYS A 12 -1.65 7.92 14.43
C LYS A 12 -0.95 9.22 14.86
N GLU A 13 -0.85 9.45 16.16
CA GLU A 13 -0.19 10.64 16.73
C GLU A 13 1.31 10.65 16.41
N ASP A 14 1.99 9.50 16.52
CA ASP A 14 3.40 9.38 16.16
C ASP A 14 3.60 9.61 14.67
N PHE A 15 2.71 9.05 13.83
CA PHE A 15 2.72 9.28 12.39
C PHE A 15 2.59 10.76 12.07
N MET A 16 1.60 11.47 12.63
CA MET A 16 1.41 12.90 12.42
C MET A 16 2.60 13.74 12.91
N LYS A 17 3.16 13.37 14.05
CA LYS A 17 4.36 14.03 14.59
C LYS A 17 5.54 13.88 13.62
N TYR A 18 5.71 12.71 13.04
CA TYR A 18 6.75 12.44 12.04
C TYR A 18 6.50 13.25 10.76
N MET A 19 5.26 13.23 10.23
CA MET A 19 4.88 14.01 9.05
C MET A 19 5.27 15.49 9.20
N LYS A 20 4.85 16.11 10.29
CA LYS A 20 5.16 17.54 10.61
C LYS A 20 6.66 17.80 10.73
N ALA A 21 7.40 16.90 11.38
CA ALA A 21 8.82 17.07 11.60
C ALA A 21 9.65 17.01 10.31
N VAL A 22 9.18 16.24 9.31
CA VAL A 22 9.87 16.00 8.03
C VAL A 22 9.43 16.99 6.94
N SER A 23 8.18 17.48 7.00
CA SER A 23 7.62 18.40 6.00
C SER A 23 8.21 19.81 6.11
N LYS A 24 9.43 19.97 5.61
CA LYS A 24 10.18 21.22 5.58
C LYS A 24 11.16 21.25 4.41
N ASP A 25 11.62 22.43 4.03
CA ASP A 25 12.67 22.63 3.03
C ASP A 25 12.37 21.94 1.67
N GLY A 26 11.09 21.95 1.25
CA GLY A 26 10.64 21.34 0.01
C GLY A 26 10.44 19.80 0.07
N ARG A 27 10.62 19.18 1.24
CA ARG A 27 10.27 17.79 1.52
C ARG A 27 8.84 17.69 2.04
N PHE A 28 8.24 16.51 1.83
CA PHE A 28 6.93 16.15 2.35
C PHE A 28 7.07 14.95 3.30
N GLY A 29 6.25 14.91 4.33
CA GLY A 29 6.21 13.79 5.27
C GLY A 29 5.78 12.49 4.62
N TYR A 30 4.72 12.54 3.80
CA TYR A 30 4.14 11.38 3.13
C TYR A 30 4.21 11.49 1.61
N GLY A 31 4.42 10.35 0.94
CA GLY A 31 4.34 10.22 -0.50
C GLY A 31 3.50 9.01 -0.90
N GLY A 32 2.71 9.15 -1.96
CA GLY A 32 1.86 8.09 -2.49
C GLY A 32 1.70 8.15 -4.01
N SER A 33 1.19 7.07 -4.59
CA SER A 33 0.90 6.97 -6.02
C SER A 33 -0.60 7.19 -6.22
N TRP A 34 -1.00 8.43 -6.51
CA TRP A 34 -2.40 8.84 -6.57
C TRP A 34 -2.96 9.00 -7.99
N GLU A 35 -2.26 8.50 -9.00
CA GLU A 35 -2.89 8.34 -10.31
C GLU A 35 -4.12 7.45 -10.18
N LYS A 36 -5.23 7.76 -10.85
CA LYS A 36 -6.56 7.20 -10.60
C LYS A 36 -6.64 5.67 -10.52
N THR A 37 -5.77 4.95 -11.22
CA THR A 37 -5.73 3.48 -11.20
C THR A 37 -4.94 2.90 -10.02
N TYR A 38 -4.23 3.75 -9.27
CA TYR A 38 -3.45 3.41 -8.08
C TYR A 38 -4.00 4.06 -6.81
N ALA A 39 -4.68 5.19 -6.92
CA ALA A 39 -5.18 5.98 -5.80
C ALA A 39 -6.04 5.18 -4.83
N PHE A 40 -6.85 4.25 -5.34
CA PHE A 40 -7.67 3.38 -4.49
C PHE A 40 -6.83 2.51 -3.55
N ASN A 41 -5.68 2.02 -3.97
CA ASN A 41 -4.84 1.18 -3.13
C ASN A 41 -4.34 1.96 -1.89
N GLU A 42 -3.93 3.22 -2.12
CA GLU A 42 -3.52 4.11 -1.03
C GLU A 42 -4.69 4.46 -0.11
N LEU A 43 -5.83 4.84 -0.69
CA LEU A 43 -7.06 5.09 0.06
C LEU A 43 -7.46 3.86 0.88
N ALA A 44 -7.43 2.67 0.28
CA ALA A 44 -7.78 1.42 0.94
C ALA A 44 -6.85 1.11 2.13
N GLN A 45 -5.57 1.43 2.04
CA GLN A 45 -4.66 1.30 3.17
C GLN A 45 -5.12 2.16 4.35
N PHE A 46 -5.46 3.42 4.12
CA PHE A 46 -5.93 4.29 5.19
C PHE A 46 -7.33 3.91 5.69
N VAL A 47 -8.26 3.53 4.81
CA VAL A 47 -9.57 3.00 5.20
C VAL A 47 -9.40 1.81 6.15
N ASN A 48 -8.49 0.88 5.85
CA ASN A 48 -8.21 -0.26 6.73
C ASN A 48 -7.62 0.18 8.07
N MET A 49 -6.67 1.10 8.07
CA MET A 49 -6.04 1.61 9.28
C MET A 49 -7.03 2.30 10.21
N PHE A 50 -8.02 3.00 9.68
CA PHE A 50 -9.11 3.59 10.45
C PHE A 50 -10.21 2.58 10.86
N GLY A 51 -10.16 1.33 10.37
CA GLY A 51 -11.17 0.30 10.65
C GLY A 51 -12.44 0.42 9.79
N GLY A 52 -12.32 1.03 8.62
CA GLY A 52 -13.40 1.23 7.66
C GLY A 52 -13.77 -0.01 6.84
N ASP A 53 -14.59 0.21 5.82
CA ASP A 53 -15.14 -0.84 4.94
C ASP A 53 -15.31 -0.29 3.51
N TYR A 54 -14.76 -0.97 2.51
CA TYR A 54 -14.82 -0.53 1.10
C TYR A 54 -16.22 -0.48 0.51
N PHE A 55 -17.18 -1.15 1.14
CA PHE A 55 -18.54 -1.30 0.64
C PHE A 55 -19.59 -0.54 1.45
N ASP A 56 -19.19 0.12 2.53
CA ASP A 56 -20.09 0.91 3.37
C ASP A 56 -19.49 2.29 3.67
N TRP A 57 -19.71 3.23 2.76
CA TRP A 57 -19.22 4.61 2.86
C TRP A 57 -20.07 5.51 3.76
N THR A 58 -21.06 4.93 4.46
CA THR A 58 -21.79 5.62 5.52
C THR A 58 -21.07 5.59 6.87
N LYS A 59 -20.01 4.78 6.99
CA LYS A 59 -19.20 4.65 8.19
C LYS A 59 -18.33 5.89 8.43
N GLU A 60 -18.27 6.34 9.67
CA GLU A 60 -17.45 7.48 10.07
C GLU A 60 -15.96 7.21 9.84
N GLU A 61 -15.49 5.97 10.07
CA GLU A 61 -14.11 5.55 9.85
C GLU A 61 -13.65 5.79 8.41
N ASN A 62 -14.53 5.57 7.43
CA ASN A 62 -14.21 5.84 6.03
C ASN A 62 -14.08 7.34 5.77
N LYS A 63 -14.98 8.13 6.32
CA LYS A 63 -14.94 9.60 6.24
C LYS A 63 -13.68 10.16 6.90
N GLU A 64 -13.34 9.66 8.10
CA GLU A 64 -12.11 10.03 8.80
C GLU A 64 -10.86 9.72 7.97
N ALA A 65 -10.81 8.56 7.28
CA ALA A 65 -9.70 8.20 6.42
C ALA A 65 -9.52 9.17 5.24
N VAL A 66 -10.61 9.54 4.57
CA VAL A 66 -10.58 10.51 3.47
C VAL A 66 -10.21 11.90 3.97
N GLN A 67 -10.80 12.34 5.08
CA GLN A 67 -10.50 13.63 5.71
C GLN A 67 -9.02 13.72 6.10
N PHE A 68 -8.47 12.64 6.67
CA PHE A 68 -7.06 12.57 7.03
C PHE A 68 -6.15 12.81 5.82
N LEU A 69 -6.41 12.13 4.69
CA LEU A 69 -5.63 12.31 3.47
C LEU A 69 -5.77 13.72 2.87
N HIS A 70 -6.97 14.28 2.93
CA HIS A 70 -7.24 15.65 2.52
C HIS A 70 -6.47 16.66 3.39
N ASP A 71 -6.47 16.46 4.71
CA ASP A 71 -5.75 17.31 5.65
C ASP A 71 -4.24 17.26 5.43
N LEU A 72 -3.66 16.09 5.09
CA LEU A 72 -2.23 15.99 4.73
C LEU A 72 -1.88 16.89 3.52
N VAL A 73 -2.80 17.05 2.55
CA VAL A 73 -2.62 17.96 1.41
C VAL A 73 -2.74 19.42 1.87
N ALA A 74 -3.78 19.73 2.63
CA ALA A 74 -4.05 21.08 3.12
C ALA A 74 -2.92 21.63 4.02
N ASP A 75 -2.37 20.77 4.87
CA ASP A 75 -1.26 21.09 5.78
C ASP A 75 0.12 21.03 5.11
N LYS A 76 0.17 20.66 3.82
CA LYS A 76 1.41 20.49 3.04
C LYS A 76 2.35 19.41 3.60
N GLU A 77 1.79 18.40 4.24
CA GLU A 77 2.50 17.22 4.70
C GLU A 77 2.62 16.15 3.60
N THR A 78 1.84 16.31 2.53
CA THR A 78 1.99 15.61 1.25
C THR A 78 1.79 16.55 0.07
N SER A 79 2.21 16.13 -1.13
CA SER A 79 2.10 16.92 -2.35
C SER A 79 0.86 16.55 -3.15
N ILE A 80 0.03 17.53 -3.51
CA ILE A 80 -1.09 17.31 -4.43
C ILE A 80 -0.61 16.85 -5.83
N GLU A 81 0.63 17.16 -6.22
CA GLU A 81 1.17 16.75 -7.52
C GLU A 81 1.21 15.23 -7.70
N GLN A 82 1.20 14.45 -6.62
CA GLN A 82 1.21 12.98 -6.66
C GLN A 82 -0.06 12.36 -7.28
N ILE A 83 -1.11 13.13 -7.50
CA ILE A 83 -2.29 12.68 -8.27
C ILE A 83 -1.97 12.26 -9.71
N ALA A 84 -0.83 12.69 -10.24
CA ALA A 84 -0.34 12.29 -11.55
C ALA A 84 0.64 11.10 -11.49
N ASP A 85 1.09 10.73 -10.30
CA ASP A 85 2.17 9.77 -10.13
C ASP A 85 1.66 8.32 -10.05
N LYS A 86 2.29 7.48 -10.84
CA LYS A 86 2.33 6.02 -10.68
C LYS A 86 3.59 5.63 -9.91
N TYR A 87 3.73 4.37 -9.55
CA TYR A 87 4.92 3.90 -8.80
C TYR A 87 6.25 4.25 -9.49
N ASP A 88 6.31 4.12 -10.81
CA ASP A 88 7.54 4.44 -11.56
C ASP A 88 7.95 5.91 -11.46
N GLN A 89 6.98 6.83 -11.32
CA GLN A 89 7.26 8.24 -11.10
C GLN A 89 7.57 8.59 -9.65
N MET A 90 7.14 7.76 -8.70
CA MET A 90 7.46 7.93 -7.28
C MET A 90 8.91 7.58 -6.97
N ASN A 91 9.46 6.52 -7.56
CA ASN A 91 10.80 6.03 -7.26
C ASN A 91 11.90 7.10 -7.35
N PRO A 92 12.01 7.90 -8.43
CA PRO A 92 12.96 8.99 -8.49
C PRO A 92 12.79 10.02 -7.37
N LYS A 93 11.55 10.38 -7.04
CA LYS A 93 11.23 11.36 -5.99
C LYS A 93 11.61 10.85 -4.60
N ILE A 94 11.45 9.54 -4.35
CA ILE A 94 11.90 8.87 -3.13
C ILE A 94 13.43 8.93 -3.05
N ASN A 95 14.13 8.58 -4.13
CA ASN A 95 15.60 8.61 -4.19
C ASN A 95 16.17 10.01 -3.96
N ASP A 96 15.47 11.04 -4.43
CA ASP A 96 15.83 12.44 -4.21
C ASP A 96 15.51 12.91 -2.78
N GLY A 97 14.95 12.03 -1.93
CA GLY A 97 14.57 12.35 -0.55
C GLY A 97 13.39 13.31 -0.43
N LYS A 98 12.55 13.40 -1.47
CA LYS A 98 11.37 14.29 -1.48
C LYS A 98 10.33 13.91 -0.43
N TYR A 99 10.21 12.63 -0.10
CA TYR A 99 9.23 12.08 0.84
C TYR A 99 9.89 11.42 2.05
N GLY A 100 9.34 11.65 3.22
CA GLY A 100 9.83 11.09 4.48
C GLY A 100 9.39 9.65 4.70
N CYS A 101 8.17 9.30 4.31
CA CYS A 101 7.67 7.93 4.32
C CYS A 101 6.68 7.67 3.19
N TRP A 102 6.44 6.40 2.93
CA TRP A 102 5.45 5.91 1.96
C TRP A 102 5.08 4.46 2.30
N PHE A 103 3.90 4.04 1.89
CA PHE A 103 3.55 2.63 1.90
C PHE A 103 4.13 1.94 0.67
N MET A 104 4.76 0.79 0.88
CA MET A 104 5.46 0.08 -0.17
C MET A 104 4.72 -1.14 -0.68
N TRP A 105 4.89 -1.36 -1.97
CA TRP A 105 4.55 -2.62 -2.64
C TRP A 105 5.82 -3.45 -2.82
N GLY A 106 5.79 -4.66 -2.28
CA GLY A 106 6.92 -5.56 -2.39
C GLY A 106 7.93 -5.42 -1.25
N LEU A 107 9.15 -5.85 -1.52
CA LEU A 107 10.19 -5.93 -0.51
C LEU A 107 10.86 -4.57 -0.32
N GLY A 108 10.92 -4.09 0.90
CA GLY A 108 11.70 -2.93 1.28
C GLY A 108 13.17 -2.99 0.87
N THR A 109 13.66 -4.21 0.66
CA THR A 109 15.00 -4.52 0.14
C THR A 109 15.28 -3.92 -1.23
N ASP A 110 14.27 -3.71 -2.09
CA ASP A 110 14.48 -3.06 -3.38
C ASP A 110 14.98 -1.63 -3.23
N TYR A 111 14.49 -0.89 -2.25
CA TYR A 111 14.94 0.48 -1.98
C TYR A 111 16.23 0.54 -1.17
N ALA A 112 16.61 -0.57 -0.54
CA ALA A 112 17.87 -0.70 0.17
C ALA A 112 19.07 -1.02 -0.77
N LYS A 113 18.83 -1.22 -2.08
CA LYS A 113 19.88 -1.47 -3.07
C LYS A 113 20.75 -0.22 -3.28
N ALA A 114 22.00 -0.44 -3.69
CA ALA A 114 22.98 0.64 -3.82
C ALA A 114 22.65 1.68 -4.91
N ASP A 115 21.85 1.32 -5.91
CA ASP A 115 21.35 2.20 -6.98
C ASP A 115 20.07 2.96 -6.59
N MET A 116 19.52 2.66 -5.41
CA MET A 116 18.42 3.38 -4.78
C MET A 116 18.94 4.17 -3.57
N LEU A 117 18.12 4.34 -2.52
CA LEU A 117 18.53 5.11 -1.33
C LEU A 117 19.68 4.47 -0.53
N GLY A 118 19.77 3.14 -0.58
CA GLY A 118 20.69 2.37 0.24
C GLY A 118 20.11 2.02 1.62
N ALA A 119 20.53 0.89 2.17
CA ALA A 119 20.02 0.33 3.42
C ALA A 119 20.27 1.23 4.65
N ASP A 120 21.26 2.11 4.58
CA ASP A 120 21.59 3.06 5.64
C ASP A 120 20.63 4.27 5.72
N LYS A 121 19.76 4.45 4.72
CA LYS A 121 18.82 5.57 4.62
C LYS A 121 17.36 5.17 4.72
N ILE A 122 17.08 3.87 4.62
CA ILE A 122 15.73 3.34 4.70
C ILE A 122 15.56 2.60 6.02
N HIS A 123 14.49 2.91 6.71
CA HIS A 123 14.03 2.19 7.88
C HIS A 123 12.62 1.65 7.59
N MET A 124 12.43 0.34 7.84
CA MET A 124 11.13 -0.31 7.69
C MET A 124 10.44 -0.32 9.04
N GLU A 125 9.21 0.13 9.05
CA GLU A 125 8.35 0.16 10.22
C GLU A 125 7.08 -0.63 9.99
N MET A 126 6.52 -1.19 11.05
CA MET A 126 5.15 -1.69 11.04
C MET A 126 4.18 -0.54 10.78
N VAL A 127 3.08 -0.83 10.08
CA VAL A 127 2.00 0.17 9.94
C VAL A 127 1.52 0.60 11.32
N PRO A 128 1.32 1.90 11.57
CA PRO A 128 0.85 2.37 12.87
C PRO A 128 -0.62 2.01 13.10
N ASP A 129 -0.99 1.89 14.37
CA ASP A 129 -2.39 1.78 14.79
C ASP A 129 -3.08 3.15 14.69
N PHE A 130 -4.03 3.28 13.76
CA PHE A 130 -4.88 4.45 13.61
C PHE A 130 -6.25 4.26 14.27
N SER A 131 -6.61 3.03 14.60
CA SER A 131 -7.87 2.71 15.25
C SER A 131 -7.94 3.17 16.70
N GLY A 132 -6.79 3.34 17.36
CA GLY A 132 -6.67 3.61 18.79
C GLY A 132 -7.10 2.43 19.68
N LYS A 133 -7.27 1.23 19.09
CA LYS A 133 -7.72 0.01 19.78
C LYS A 133 -6.62 -1.04 19.92
N GLY A 134 -5.40 -0.74 19.47
CA GLY A 134 -4.31 -1.70 19.39
C GLY A 134 -4.43 -2.62 18.17
N GLU A 135 -5.22 -2.24 17.17
CA GLU A 135 -5.45 -3.01 15.95
C GLU A 135 -4.72 -2.35 14.78
N ARG A 136 -3.79 -3.09 14.19
CA ARG A 136 -3.10 -2.66 12.97
C ARG A 136 -3.76 -3.31 11.76
N ALA A 137 -3.83 -2.60 10.64
CA ALA A 137 -4.41 -3.15 9.43
C ALA A 137 -3.59 -2.78 8.19
N ILE A 138 -3.44 -3.74 7.28
CA ILE A 138 -2.75 -3.54 6.01
C ILE A 138 -3.66 -3.87 4.83
N PHE A 139 -3.49 -3.10 3.76
CA PHE A 139 -3.99 -3.46 2.45
C PHE A 139 -2.96 -4.33 1.74
N THR A 140 -3.40 -5.44 1.16
CA THR A 140 -2.53 -6.32 0.39
C THR A 140 -3.08 -6.55 -1.00
N ASP A 141 -2.18 -6.76 -1.94
CA ASP A 141 -2.50 -7.16 -3.30
C ASP A 141 -1.60 -8.33 -3.69
N SER A 142 -2.12 -9.28 -4.43
CA SER A 142 -1.36 -10.45 -4.83
C SER A 142 -1.47 -10.73 -6.32
N TRP A 143 -0.38 -11.22 -6.89
CA TRP A 143 -0.35 -11.71 -8.26
C TRP A 143 -0.57 -13.21 -8.28
N ASN A 144 -1.46 -13.65 -9.15
CA ASN A 144 -1.83 -15.06 -9.26
C ASN A 144 -1.57 -15.59 -10.66
N TYR A 145 -1.03 -16.79 -10.74
CA TYR A 145 -1.02 -17.55 -12.00
C TYR A 145 -2.35 -18.29 -12.15
N VAL A 146 -3.00 -18.12 -13.28
CA VAL A 146 -4.31 -18.73 -13.56
C VAL A 146 -4.28 -19.57 -14.82
N LEU A 147 -5.08 -20.62 -14.86
CA LEU A 147 -5.28 -21.44 -16.05
C LEU A 147 -6.38 -20.80 -16.93
N ASN A 148 -6.02 -20.40 -18.15
CA ASN A 148 -7.00 -19.94 -19.12
C ASN A 148 -7.93 -21.09 -19.53
N LYS A 149 -9.24 -20.92 -19.35
CA LYS A 149 -10.27 -21.92 -19.71
C LYS A 149 -10.19 -22.35 -21.18
N ALA A 150 -9.80 -21.46 -22.07
CA ALA A 150 -9.67 -21.71 -23.51
C ALA A 150 -8.32 -22.36 -23.92
N SER A 151 -7.40 -22.58 -22.98
CA SER A 151 -6.12 -23.22 -23.29
C SER A 151 -6.31 -24.61 -23.90
N LYS A 152 -5.58 -24.87 -24.98
CA LYS A 152 -5.51 -26.20 -25.62
C LYS A 152 -4.46 -27.10 -24.98
N ASN A 153 -3.62 -26.57 -24.10
CA ASN A 153 -2.52 -27.27 -23.42
C ASN A 153 -2.72 -27.31 -21.91
N LYS A 154 -3.91 -27.66 -21.46
CA LYS A 154 -4.29 -27.57 -20.03
C LYS A 154 -3.38 -28.42 -19.13
N ASP A 155 -3.04 -29.63 -19.52
CA ASP A 155 -2.20 -30.53 -18.71
C ASP A 155 -0.78 -29.95 -18.52
N ALA A 156 -0.20 -29.37 -19.56
CA ALA A 156 1.09 -28.70 -19.47
C ALA A 156 0.99 -27.44 -18.59
N ALA A 157 -0.08 -26.66 -18.75
CA ALA A 157 -0.31 -25.48 -17.93
C ALA A 157 -0.50 -25.83 -16.45
N VAL A 158 -1.23 -26.90 -16.13
CA VAL A 158 -1.37 -27.37 -14.74
C VAL A 158 -0.02 -27.76 -14.15
N LYS A 159 0.83 -28.48 -14.91
CA LYS A 159 2.18 -28.82 -14.45
C LYS A 159 3.03 -27.58 -14.19
N PHE A 160 2.92 -26.57 -15.05
CA PHE A 160 3.61 -25.30 -14.84
C PHE A 160 3.10 -24.56 -13.58
N LEU A 161 1.78 -24.51 -13.37
CA LEU A 161 1.19 -23.93 -12.16
C LEU A 161 1.65 -24.67 -10.89
N GLN A 162 1.68 -25.99 -10.92
CA GLN A 162 2.17 -26.81 -9.82
C GLN A 162 3.66 -26.52 -9.52
N TYR A 163 4.49 -26.36 -10.55
CA TYR A 163 5.88 -25.96 -10.38
C TYR A 163 6.00 -24.57 -9.75
N MET A 164 5.27 -23.57 -10.29
CA MET A 164 5.30 -22.19 -9.78
C MET A 164 4.76 -22.07 -8.34
N ALA A 165 3.78 -22.88 -7.96
CA ALA A 165 3.27 -22.95 -6.59
C ALA A 165 4.14 -23.83 -5.66
N GLY A 166 5.10 -24.50 -6.20
CA GLY A 166 6.07 -25.35 -5.49
C GLY A 166 7.30 -24.57 -5.03
N GLU A 167 8.14 -25.25 -4.22
CA GLU A 167 9.38 -24.70 -3.69
C GLU A 167 10.30 -24.13 -4.80
N GLY A 168 10.54 -24.93 -5.87
CA GLY A 168 11.44 -24.51 -6.96
C GLY A 168 10.98 -23.27 -7.73
N GLY A 169 9.68 -23.15 -7.99
CA GLY A 169 9.12 -21.99 -8.68
C GLY A 169 9.14 -20.72 -7.80
N MET A 170 8.82 -20.86 -6.53
CA MET A 170 8.86 -19.75 -5.56
C MET A 170 10.30 -19.30 -5.29
N GLU A 171 11.23 -20.25 -5.13
CA GLU A 171 12.65 -19.94 -4.98
C GLU A 171 13.22 -19.22 -6.22
N ALA A 172 12.86 -19.68 -7.42
CA ALA A 172 13.27 -19.02 -8.66
C ALA A 172 12.69 -17.59 -8.77
N SER A 173 11.43 -17.40 -8.36
CA SER A 173 10.78 -16.07 -8.34
C SER A 173 11.42 -15.13 -7.32
N TYR A 174 11.76 -15.64 -6.15
CA TYR A 174 12.47 -14.84 -5.14
C TYR A 174 13.86 -14.41 -5.65
N LYS A 175 14.65 -15.34 -6.19
CA LYS A 175 16.01 -15.05 -6.70
C LYS A 175 16.01 -14.10 -7.91
N ALA A 176 15.00 -14.18 -8.77
CA ALA A 176 14.97 -13.40 -10.01
C ALA A 176 14.31 -12.03 -9.87
N PHE A 177 13.33 -11.92 -8.97
CA PHE A 177 12.42 -10.76 -8.87
C PHE A 177 12.22 -10.27 -7.45
N ASP A 178 12.95 -10.78 -6.46
CA ASP A 178 12.79 -10.50 -5.03
C ASP A 178 11.34 -10.68 -4.53
N ARG A 179 10.58 -11.59 -5.17
CA ARG A 179 9.20 -11.85 -4.78
C ARG A 179 9.15 -12.79 -3.59
N TYR A 180 8.69 -12.27 -2.47
CA TYR A 180 8.58 -13.04 -1.24
C TYR A 180 7.68 -14.27 -1.44
N PRO A 181 8.12 -15.48 -1.04
CA PRO A 181 7.33 -16.71 -1.22
C PRO A 181 6.02 -16.65 -0.46
N ALA A 182 4.91 -16.96 -1.15
CA ALA A 182 3.58 -17.02 -0.53
C ALA A 182 3.39 -18.20 0.44
N ARG A 183 4.27 -19.19 0.37
CA ARG A 183 4.26 -20.35 1.27
C ARG A 183 5.27 -20.13 2.39
N LYS A 184 4.81 -20.18 3.64
CA LYS A 184 5.63 -20.01 4.84
C LYS A 184 6.81 -21.00 4.88
N ASP A 185 6.57 -22.28 4.60
CA ASP A 185 7.60 -23.32 4.59
C ASP A 185 8.69 -23.10 3.53
N VAL A 186 8.34 -22.45 2.41
CA VAL A 186 9.33 -22.07 1.39
C VAL A 186 10.06 -20.79 1.80
N ALA A 187 9.36 -19.80 2.32
CA ALA A 187 9.97 -18.56 2.80
C ALA A 187 11.03 -18.83 3.88
N GLU A 188 10.73 -19.72 4.83
CA GLU A 188 11.66 -20.13 5.89
C GLU A 188 12.96 -20.71 5.36
N LYS A 189 12.92 -21.40 4.19
CA LYS A 189 14.08 -22.05 3.57
C LYS A 189 14.90 -21.14 2.67
N VAL A 190 14.23 -20.29 1.89
CA VAL A 190 14.89 -19.56 0.77
C VAL A 190 15.16 -18.09 1.08
N VAL A 191 14.41 -17.49 1.99
CA VAL A 191 14.64 -16.10 2.39
C VAL A 191 15.69 -16.07 3.50
N PRO A 192 16.82 -15.38 3.31
CA PRO A 192 17.85 -15.27 4.33
C PRO A 192 17.34 -14.63 5.62
N ASP A 193 17.85 -15.04 6.77
CA ASP A 193 17.52 -14.41 8.06
C ASP A 193 18.01 -12.96 8.16
N THR A 194 18.92 -12.58 7.26
CA THR A 194 19.41 -11.20 7.13
C THR A 194 18.50 -10.31 6.27
N ASP A 195 17.50 -10.88 5.62
CA ASP A 195 16.51 -10.10 4.85
C ASP A 195 15.50 -9.46 5.81
N PRO A 196 15.47 -8.12 5.93
CA PRO A 196 14.59 -7.43 6.87
C PRO A 196 13.10 -7.69 6.58
N ALA A 197 12.75 -8.05 5.34
CA ALA A 197 11.39 -8.39 4.99
C ALA A 197 10.90 -9.70 5.63
N LYS A 198 11.81 -10.62 5.99
CA LYS A 198 11.44 -11.91 6.60
C LYS A 198 10.73 -11.72 7.94
N GLU A 199 11.31 -10.91 8.82
CA GLU A 199 10.72 -10.57 10.12
C GLU A 199 9.45 -9.76 9.93
N MET A 200 9.48 -8.73 9.09
CA MET A 200 8.35 -7.85 8.83
C MET A 200 7.12 -8.60 8.31
N TYR A 201 7.27 -9.48 7.32
CA TYR A 201 6.14 -10.28 6.82
C TYR A 201 5.59 -11.26 7.85
N SER A 202 6.43 -11.80 8.73
CA SER A 202 5.98 -12.63 9.85
C SER A 202 5.12 -11.81 10.81
N GLN A 203 5.60 -10.63 11.20
CA GLN A 203 4.88 -9.72 12.08
C GLN A 203 3.55 -9.25 11.48
N TYR A 204 3.54 -8.87 10.19
CA TYR A 204 2.28 -8.52 9.50
C TYR A 204 1.25 -9.64 9.53
N ALA A 205 1.68 -10.87 9.33
CA ALA A 205 0.78 -12.02 9.35
C ALA A 205 0.21 -12.34 10.73
N GLU A 206 0.93 -11.99 11.80
CA GLU A 206 0.56 -12.26 13.19
C GLU A 206 -0.19 -11.11 13.85
N GLU A 207 0.16 -9.85 13.52
CA GLU A 207 -0.27 -8.66 14.26
C GLU A 207 -1.25 -7.77 13.48
N CYS A 208 -1.38 -7.96 12.15
CA CYS A 208 -2.22 -7.08 11.34
C CYS A 208 -3.49 -7.78 10.84
N ASN A 209 -4.58 -7.03 10.81
CA ASN A 209 -5.74 -7.38 9.99
C ASN A 209 -5.39 -7.15 8.52
N VAL A 210 -5.37 -8.21 7.73
CA VAL A 210 -4.97 -8.18 6.32
C VAL A 210 -6.20 -8.13 5.44
N GLN A 211 -6.37 -7.04 4.69
CA GLN A 211 -7.47 -6.87 3.75
C GLN A 211 -6.93 -6.71 2.32
N GLY A 212 -7.60 -7.36 1.37
CA GLY A 212 -7.25 -7.30 -0.04
C GLY A 212 -8.13 -6.32 -0.83
N ARG A 213 -7.95 -6.34 -2.15
CA ARG A 213 -8.82 -5.58 -3.07
C ARG A 213 -10.28 -6.01 -2.95
N PRO A 214 -11.23 -5.07 -3.16
CA PRO A 214 -12.65 -5.41 -3.19
C PRO A 214 -12.94 -6.46 -4.27
N MET A 215 -13.69 -7.47 -3.88
CA MET A 215 -14.06 -8.60 -4.77
C MET A 215 -15.36 -8.29 -5.49
N VAL A 216 -15.28 -7.50 -6.56
CA VAL A 216 -16.38 -7.19 -7.47
C VAL A 216 -16.06 -7.67 -8.88
N ALA A 217 -17.08 -7.89 -9.71
CA ALA A 217 -16.90 -8.45 -11.06
C ALA A 217 -16.01 -7.58 -11.98
N GLN A 218 -16.07 -6.27 -11.81
CA GLN A 218 -15.33 -5.26 -12.58
C GLN A 218 -14.40 -4.46 -11.67
N THR A 219 -13.51 -5.18 -10.97
CA THR A 219 -12.63 -4.59 -9.94
C THR A 219 -11.80 -3.40 -10.46
N MET A 220 -11.29 -3.45 -11.68
CA MET A 220 -10.44 -2.38 -12.21
C MET A 220 -11.24 -1.11 -12.53
N GLU A 221 -12.46 -1.26 -13.01
CA GLU A 221 -13.39 -0.16 -13.23
C GLU A 221 -13.80 0.47 -11.90
N PHE A 222 -14.17 -0.35 -10.92
CA PHE A 222 -14.45 0.10 -9.56
C PHE A 222 -13.30 0.93 -8.98
N ILE A 223 -12.08 0.42 -9.04
CA ILE A 223 -10.87 1.10 -8.55
C ILE A 223 -10.66 2.43 -9.27
N SER A 224 -10.84 2.46 -10.60
CA SER A 224 -10.65 3.67 -11.40
C SER A 224 -11.70 4.75 -11.11
N ASP A 225 -12.95 4.34 -10.88
CA ASP A 225 -14.03 5.28 -10.53
C ASP A 225 -13.81 5.86 -9.13
N MET A 226 -13.48 5.01 -8.15
CA MET A 226 -13.10 5.46 -6.81
C MET A 226 -11.89 6.39 -6.83
N GLY A 227 -10.85 6.05 -7.61
CA GLY A 227 -9.67 6.90 -7.78
C GLY A 227 -9.97 8.25 -8.40
N THR A 228 -10.94 8.30 -9.33
CA THR A 228 -11.36 9.56 -9.97
C THR A 228 -12.01 10.51 -8.98
N ILE A 229 -12.97 10.04 -8.17
CA ILE A 229 -13.60 10.89 -7.15
C ILE A 229 -12.63 11.25 -6.02
N PHE A 230 -11.69 10.33 -5.68
CA PHE A 230 -10.62 10.63 -4.72
C PHE A 230 -9.76 11.81 -5.20
N GLN A 231 -9.32 11.80 -6.45
CA GLN A 231 -8.57 12.91 -7.01
C GLN A 231 -9.35 14.23 -6.99
N SER A 232 -10.66 14.20 -7.26
CA SER A 232 -11.52 15.38 -7.19
C SER A 232 -11.62 15.91 -5.75
N CYS A 233 -11.72 15.03 -4.76
CA CYS A 233 -11.73 15.41 -3.35
C CYS A 233 -10.39 16.04 -2.93
N MET A 234 -9.27 15.44 -3.30
CA MET A 234 -7.94 15.96 -2.97
C MET A 234 -7.62 17.32 -3.63
N LYS A 235 -8.36 17.71 -4.68
CA LYS A 235 -8.26 19.01 -5.35
C LYS A 235 -9.28 20.04 -4.88
N ASP A 236 -10.07 19.77 -3.85
CA ASP A 236 -11.20 20.61 -3.43
C ASP A 236 -12.29 20.82 -4.49
N GLU A 237 -12.40 19.94 -5.49
CA GLU A 237 -13.49 19.96 -6.48
C GLU A 237 -14.80 19.40 -5.90
N ILE A 238 -14.70 18.51 -4.91
CA ILE A 238 -15.80 18.00 -4.09
C ILE A 238 -15.37 17.92 -2.63
N THR A 239 -16.32 18.02 -1.73
CA THR A 239 -16.09 17.86 -0.28
C THR A 239 -15.89 16.39 0.10
N VAL A 240 -15.41 16.13 1.33
CA VAL A 240 -15.29 14.77 1.87
C VAL A 240 -16.67 14.10 2.00
N ASP A 241 -17.72 14.86 2.38
CA ASP A 241 -19.09 14.33 2.45
C ASP A 241 -19.59 13.92 1.06
N GLU A 242 -19.43 14.77 0.05
CA GLU A 242 -19.78 14.44 -1.35
C GLU A 242 -18.96 13.27 -1.90
N PHE A 243 -17.70 13.14 -1.46
CA PHE A 243 -16.90 11.96 -1.80
C PHE A 243 -17.55 10.69 -1.25
N CYS A 244 -17.92 10.65 0.04
CA CYS A 244 -18.55 9.48 0.67
C CYS A 244 -19.90 9.13 0.00
N GLU A 245 -20.73 10.12 -0.33
CA GLU A 245 -21.97 9.91 -1.06
C GLU A 245 -21.72 9.26 -2.44
N LYS A 246 -20.80 9.82 -3.23
CA LYS A 246 -20.44 9.28 -4.55
C LYS A 246 -19.78 7.90 -4.47
N ALA A 247 -18.98 7.67 -3.47
CA ALA A 247 -18.36 6.36 -3.22
C ALA A 247 -19.42 5.29 -2.94
N GLN A 248 -20.47 5.62 -2.17
CA GLN A 248 -21.60 4.72 -1.94
C GLN A 248 -22.40 4.45 -3.22
N GLU A 249 -22.57 5.44 -4.10
CA GLU A 249 -23.19 5.25 -5.42
C GLU A 249 -22.36 4.32 -6.33
N ILE A 250 -21.03 4.47 -6.31
CA ILE A 250 -20.11 3.58 -7.04
C ILE A 250 -20.25 2.15 -6.49
N VAL A 251 -20.24 1.95 -5.18
CA VAL A 251 -20.46 0.63 -4.56
C VAL A 251 -21.77 0.01 -5.06
N ALA A 252 -22.87 0.76 -5.06
CA ALA A 252 -24.17 0.27 -5.53
C ALA A 252 -24.17 -0.09 -7.03
N THR A 253 -23.26 0.47 -7.82
CA THR A 253 -23.14 0.16 -9.27
C THR A 253 -22.44 -1.18 -9.51
N TYR A 254 -21.52 -1.57 -8.62
CA TYR A 254 -20.64 -2.74 -8.83
C TYR A 254 -20.99 -3.95 -7.95
N GLN A 255 -21.88 -3.83 -6.97
CA GLN A 255 -22.44 -4.93 -6.18
C GLN A 255 -23.67 -5.54 -6.85
#